data_557a2e40d3edab966e8d06e04cd4ed95
#
_entry.id   557a2e40d3edab966e8d06e04cd4ed95
#
_cell.length_a   1.000
_cell.length_b   1.000
_cell.length_c   1.000
_cell.angle_alpha   90.00
_cell.angle_beta   90.00
_cell.angle_gamma   90.00
#
_symmetry.space_group_name_H-M   'P 1'
#
loop_
_entity.id
_entity.type
_entity.pdbx_description
1 polymer ?
#
loop_
_entity_poly.entity_id
_entity_poly.type
_entity_poly.pdbx_seq_one_letter_code
_entity_poly.pdbx_strand_id
1 'polypeptide(L)'
;MTTAEPSNPVPVDATPGPIYIDTQHEDMVHDAQMDYYGSKLATCSSDRTIKIYNVSENAYELSATIQGGHEGPVWQVSWAHPKFGVLLASCSFDGSVLLHQEVRPREWTVIHAARHLHESSVNGVAFAPHEHGLLVAAASSDGRVSVLQHEAANNTWGVHYLTDCPLGVNAVSWAPWGAFYQADQVEAPRLVTAGCDNQIRFWIYQEGQWTTDSSIVLDVTEVAHKDWVRDVAWAPVLLPNHNMVASCSEDGSVIVWTQVPPANVDGDENTQESFSQWKPTLLHKFDAPVWRVSWSVTGHFLAVSAGDSDVTLWKAGLDGAWSQVSTVDAQSTSQGQ
;
A
#
# COMPACT_ATOMS: atom_id res chain seq x y z
N MET A 1 -10.54 -12.53 65.74
CA MET A 1 -10.90 -13.20 64.47
C MET A 1 -11.57 -12.14 63.60
N THR A 2 -10.80 -11.51 62.81
CA THR A 2 -11.27 -10.49 61.84
C THR A 2 -11.45 -11.17 60.49
N THR A 3 -12.70 -11.27 60.09
CA THR A 3 -13.09 -11.82 58.77
C THR A 3 -12.73 -10.80 57.68
N ALA A 4 -11.84 -11.18 56.79
CA ALA A 4 -11.55 -10.41 55.59
C ALA A 4 -12.73 -10.51 54.61
N GLU A 5 -13.25 -9.38 54.16
CA GLU A 5 -14.22 -9.29 53.07
C GLU A 5 -13.58 -9.72 51.74
N PRO A 6 -14.31 -10.41 50.86
CA PRO A 6 -13.80 -10.74 49.56
C PRO A 6 -13.72 -9.48 48.69
N SER A 7 -12.53 -9.18 48.17
CA SER A 7 -12.30 -8.11 47.19
C SER A 7 -13.10 -8.39 45.91
N ASN A 8 -13.94 -7.45 45.51
CA ASN A 8 -14.61 -7.48 44.21
C ASN A 8 -13.57 -7.60 43.08
N PRO A 9 -13.79 -8.44 42.07
CA PRO A 9 -12.91 -8.49 40.90
C PRO A 9 -12.95 -7.13 40.19
N VAL A 10 -11.77 -6.59 39.95
CA VAL A 10 -11.58 -5.42 39.11
C VAL A 10 -12.13 -5.75 37.72
N PRO A 11 -12.96 -4.90 37.10
CA PRO A 11 -13.44 -5.14 35.74
C PRO A 11 -12.25 -5.23 34.79
N VAL A 12 -12.08 -6.39 34.18
CA VAL A 12 -11.10 -6.60 33.13
C VAL A 12 -11.62 -5.89 31.87
N ASP A 13 -10.90 -4.88 31.44
CA ASP A 13 -10.81 -4.31 30.10
C ASP A 13 -12.13 -4.10 29.33
N ALA A 14 -12.57 -2.86 29.34
CA ALA A 14 -13.16 -2.28 28.14
C ALA A 14 -12.05 -2.19 27.07
N THR A 15 -12.11 -2.98 26.02
CA THR A 15 -11.30 -2.74 24.81
C THR A 15 -11.49 -1.28 24.41
N PRO A 16 -10.41 -0.49 24.28
CA PRO A 16 -10.54 0.92 23.91
C PRO A 16 -11.33 1.00 22.60
N GLY A 17 -12.36 1.82 22.58
CA GLY A 17 -13.15 2.07 21.38
C GLY A 17 -12.30 2.73 20.28
N PRO A 18 -12.81 2.81 19.03
CA PRO A 18 -12.10 3.44 17.95
C PRO A 18 -11.78 4.90 18.27
N ILE A 19 -10.56 5.32 17.96
CA ILE A 19 -10.14 6.73 18.10
C ILE A 19 -10.52 7.44 16.79
N TYR A 20 -11.32 8.50 16.90
CA TYR A 20 -11.68 9.37 15.80
C TYR A 20 -10.73 10.56 15.76
N ILE A 21 -10.10 10.79 14.61
CA ILE A 21 -9.20 11.91 14.38
C ILE A 21 -9.90 12.93 13.49
N ASP A 22 -10.22 14.11 14.04
CA ASP A 22 -10.62 15.25 13.23
C ASP A 22 -9.39 15.79 12.49
N THR A 23 -9.32 15.53 11.20
CA THR A 23 -8.18 15.92 10.37
C THR A 23 -8.15 17.42 10.07
N GLN A 24 -9.26 18.15 10.28
CA GLN A 24 -9.36 19.60 10.01
C GLN A 24 -8.93 19.98 8.59
N HIS A 25 -8.98 19.05 7.62
CA HIS A 25 -8.80 19.38 6.21
C HIS A 25 -10.00 20.17 5.70
N GLU A 26 -9.76 21.09 4.78
CA GLU A 26 -10.80 21.96 4.21
C GLU A 26 -11.57 21.28 3.07
N ASP A 27 -11.08 20.13 2.60
CA ASP A 27 -11.65 19.35 1.51
C ASP A 27 -11.42 17.84 1.73
N MET A 28 -11.86 17.01 0.80
CA MET A 28 -11.84 15.55 0.88
C MET A 28 -10.45 14.99 1.20
N VAL A 29 -10.39 14.09 2.18
CA VAL A 29 -9.18 13.32 2.53
C VAL A 29 -9.11 12.09 1.63
N HIS A 30 -7.97 11.89 0.97
CA HIS A 30 -7.78 10.79 0.01
C HIS A 30 -6.98 9.63 0.56
N ASP A 31 -6.04 9.89 1.47
CA ASP A 31 -5.20 8.85 2.04
C ASP A 31 -4.79 9.19 3.48
N ALA A 32 -4.54 8.14 4.26
CA ALA A 32 -4.08 8.22 5.64
C ALA A 32 -3.13 7.07 5.93
N GLN A 33 -1.87 7.38 6.26
CA GLN A 33 -0.82 6.39 6.43
C GLN A 33 -0.09 6.55 7.77
N MET A 34 -0.01 5.46 8.54
CA MET A 34 0.83 5.41 9.74
C MET A 34 2.30 5.23 9.35
N ASP A 35 3.19 5.84 10.13
CA ASP A 35 4.63 5.61 10.01
C ASP A 35 5.01 4.19 10.48
N TYR A 36 6.28 3.82 10.28
CA TYR A 36 6.81 2.50 10.65
C TYR A 36 6.57 2.13 12.13
N TYR A 37 6.59 3.10 13.03
CA TYR A 37 6.41 2.88 14.47
C TYR A 37 4.96 3.01 14.93
N GLY A 38 4.03 3.39 14.07
CA GLY A 38 2.66 3.68 14.45
C GLY A 38 2.52 4.93 15.34
N SER A 39 3.50 5.82 15.31
CA SER A 39 3.57 7.02 16.15
C SER A 39 3.21 8.30 15.43
N LYS A 40 3.28 8.29 14.10
CA LYS A 40 2.89 9.42 13.25
C LYS A 40 1.86 8.96 12.22
N LEU A 41 0.83 9.78 12.02
CA LEU A 41 -0.16 9.61 10.97
C LEU A 41 0.00 10.76 9.98
N ALA A 42 0.19 10.45 8.69
CA ALA A 42 0.10 11.42 7.61
C ALA A 42 -1.25 11.30 6.93
N THR A 43 -1.91 12.43 6.66
CA THR A 43 -3.13 12.51 5.85
C THR A 43 -2.92 13.47 4.70
N CYS A 44 -3.55 13.23 3.56
CA CYS A 44 -3.51 14.10 2.40
C CYS A 44 -4.90 14.38 1.84
N SER A 45 -5.06 15.54 1.17
CA SER A 45 -6.39 16.04 0.81
C SER A 45 -6.40 16.80 -0.52
N SER A 46 -7.61 16.95 -1.04
CA SER A 46 -7.93 17.87 -2.14
C SER A 46 -7.64 19.35 -1.81
N ASP A 47 -7.52 19.71 -0.53
CA ASP A 47 -7.11 21.04 -0.10
C ASP A 47 -5.62 21.33 -0.40
N ARG A 48 -4.90 20.41 -1.03
CA ARG A 48 -3.49 20.48 -1.43
C ARG A 48 -2.52 20.48 -0.25
N THR A 49 -2.96 20.06 0.93
CA THR A 49 -2.14 19.98 2.13
C THR A 49 -1.92 18.52 2.54
N ILE A 50 -0.84 18.30 3.27
CA ILE A 50 -0.55 17.10 4.00
C ILE A 50 -0.47 17.47 5.48
N LYS A 51 -1.17 16.74 6.33
CA LYS A 51 -1.14 16.96 7.77
C LYS A 51 -0.52 15.78 8.47
N ILE A 52 0.36 16.07 9.43
CA ILE A 52 1.08 15.08 10.22
C ILE A 52 0.59 15.18 11.67
N TYR A 53 0.15 14.06 12.20
CA TYR A 53 -0.30 13.93 13.59
C TYR A 53 0.67 13.04 14.34
N ASN A 54 0.99 13.41 15.58
CA ASN A 54 1.55 12.47 16.54
C ASN A 54 0.40 11.70 17.16
N VAL A 55 0.49 10.37 17.17
CA VAL A 55 -0.54 9.47 17.66
C VAL A 55 0.00 8.65 18.83
N SER A 56 -0.80 8.52 19.88
CA SER A 56 -0.55 7.65 21.03
C SER A 56 -1.82 6.85 21.34
N GLU A 57 -1.75 5.91 22.29
CA GLU A 57 -2.85 4.98 22.60
C GLU A 57 -4.22 5.65 22.80
N ASN A 58 -4.25 6.88 23.35
CA ASN A 58 -5.50 7.55 23.69
C ASN A 58 -5.57 9.02 23.25
N ALA A 59 -4.61 9.49 22.45
CA ALA A 59 -4.55 10.89 22.04
C ALA A 59 -3.90 11.07 20.68
N TYR A 60 -4.28 12.13 20.00
CA TYR A 60 -3.61 12.60 18.78
C TYR A 60 -3.39 14.12 18.86
N GLU A 61 -2.34 14.60 18.26
CA GLU A 61 -1.98 16.01 18.18
C GLU A 61 -1.51 16.36 16.78
N LEU A 62 -2.05 17.42 16.19
CA LEU A 62 -1.52 17.96 14.93
C LEU A 62 -0.09 18.44 15.14
N SER A 63 0.86 17.78 14.50
CA SER A 63 2.28 18.07 14.60
C SER A 63 2.74 19.08 13.56
N ALA A 64 2.30 18.93 12.31
CA ALA A 64 2.68 19.81 11.21
C ALA A 64 1.61 19.83 10.11
N THR A 65 1.56 20.95 9.38
CA THR A 65 0.83 21.09 8.13
C THR A 65 1.81 21.44 7.03
N ILE A 66 1.96 20.57 6.03
CA ILE A 66 2.80 20.77 4.85
C ILE A 66 1.90 21.36 3.77
N GLN A 67 2.20 22.58 3.33
CA GLN A 67 1.41 23.32 2.34
C GLN A 67 2.32 24.01 1.31
N GLY A 68 1.75 24.39 0.15
CA GLY A 68 2.48 25.11 -0.90
C GLY A 68 3.47 24.25 -1.69
N GLY A 69 3.49 22.93 -1.46
CA GLY A 69 4.30 21.98 -2.22
C GLY A 69 3.63 21.59 -3.54
N HIS A 70 2.40 21.16 -3.48
CA HIS A 70 1.58 20.75 -4.62
C HIS A 70 0.65 21.88 -5.10
N GLU A 71 0.38 21.90 -6.40
CA GLU A 71 -0.54 22.83 -7.05
C GLU A 71 -1.95 22.24 -7.24
N GLY A 72 -2.11 20.93 -7.05
CA GLY A 72 -3.37 20.17 -7.15
C GLY A 72 -3.64 19.28 -5.95
N PRO A 73 -4.80 18.61 -5.92
CA PRO A 73 -5.14 17.59 -4.95
C PRO A 73 -4.01 16.60 -4.71
N VAL A 74 -3.76 16.25 -3.45
CA VAL A 74 -2.79 15.21 -3.06
C VAL A 74 -3.53 13.90 -2.88
N TRP A 75 -3.21 12.90 -3.73
CA TRP A 75 -3.94 11.65 -3.77
C TRP A 75 -3.45 10.59 -2.82
N GLN A 76 -2.13 10.50 -2.65
CA GLN A 76 -1.54 9.48 -1.80
C GLN A 76 -0.24 9.97 -1.15
N VAL A 77 0.05 9.41 0.01
CA VAL A 77 1.30 9.56 0.74
C VAL A 77 1.91 8.20 1.04
N SER A 78 3.22 8.15 1.20
CA SER A 78 3.92 6.92 1.59
C SER A 78 5.10 7.26 2.51
N TRP A 79 5.28 6.51 3.60
CA TRP A 79 6.40 6.67 4.51
C TRP A 79 7.59 5.84 4.06
N ALA A 80 8.79 6.42 4.12
CA ALA A 80 10.03 5.67 3.96
C ALA A 80 10.36 4.87 5.23
N HIS A 81 11.16 3.81 5.06
CA HIS A 81 11.73 3.12 6.21
C HIS A 81 12.63 4.06 7.04
N PRO A 82 12.59 3.98 8.39
CA PRO A 82 13.34 4.88 9.29
C PRO A 82 14.86 4.92 9.07
N LYS A 83 15.42 3.93 8.39
CA LYS A 83 16.82 3.92 7.95
C LYS A 83 17.21 5.18 7.18
N PHE A 84 16.27 5.79 6.46
CA PHE A 84 16.48 7.00 5.66
C PHE A 84 16.10 8.30 6.40
N GLY A 85 15.78 8.20 7.70
CA GLY A 85 15.23 9.29 8.50
C GLY A 85 13.71 9.36 8.40
N VAL A 86 13.12 10.42 8.92
CA VAL A 86 11.67 10.65 8.84
C VAL A 86 11.37 11.29 7.49
N LEU A 87 11.01 10.47 6.53
CA LEU A 87 10.82 10.85 5.13
C LEU A 87 9.45 10.39 4.63
N LEU A 88 8.75 11.29 3.93
CA LEU A 88 7.42 11.06 3.36
C LEU A 88 7.44 11.42 1.88
N ALA A 89 6.88 10.54 1.04
CA ALA A 89 6.56 10.84 -0.35
C ALA A 89 5.10 11.25 -0.48
N SER A 90 4.80 12.13 -1.43
CA SER A 90 3.43 12.49 -1.82
C SER A 90 3.30 12.59 -3.33
N CYS A 91 2.12 12.24 -3.84
CA CYS A 91 1.78 12.38 -5.25
C CYS A 91 0.51 13.20 -5.44
N SER A 92 0.39 13.86 -6.59
CA SER A 92 -0.68 14.83 -6.81
C SER A 92 -1.24 14.79 -8.23
N PHE A 93 -2.45 15.32 -8.34
CA PHE A 93 -3.11 15.63 -9.61
C PHE A 93 -2.25 16.51 -10.53
N ASP A 94 -1.34 17.32 -9.97
CA ASP A 94 -0.45 18.22 -10.72
C ASP A 94 0.68 17.50 -11.48
N GLY A 95 0.71 16.16 -11.49
CA GLY A 95 1.71 15.36 -12.19
C GLY A 95 3.06 15.26 -11.47
N SER A 96 3.15 15.72 -10.22
CA SER A 96 4.39 15.75 -9.44
C SER A 96 4.43 14.72 -8.33
N VAL A 97 5.66 14.34 -7.95
CA VAL A 97 6.00 13.59 -6.74
C VAL A 97 6.95 14.43 -5.91
N LEU A 98 6.64 14.62 -4.65
CA LEU A 98 7.47 15.38 -3.71
C LEU A 98 7.94 14.48 -2.58
N LEU A 99 9.20 14.67 -2.16
CA LEU A 99 9.78 14.02 -0.99
C LEU A 99 9.99 15.05 0.11
N HIS A 100 9.37 14.81 1.25
CA HIS A 100 9.36 15.69 2.41
C HIS A 100 10.16 15.03 3.54
N GLN A 101 11.04 15.79 4.18
CA GLN A 101 11.83 15.32 5.32
C GLN A 101 11.56 16.17 6.56
N GLU A 102 11.37 15.52 7.70
CA GLU A 102 11.38 16.19 8.99
C GLU A 102 12.84 16.48 9.39
N VAL A 103 13.28 17.73 9.21
CA VAL A 103 14.66 18.15 9.51
C VAL A 103 14.85 18.46 10.98
N ARG A 104 13.79 18.89 11.65
CA ARG A 104 13.67 19.06 13.11
C ARG A 104 12.25 18.69 13.52
N PRO A 105 12.00 18.39 14.79
CA PRO A 105 10.66 18.11 15.27
C PRO A 105 9.65 19.16 14.81
N ARG A 106 8.63 18.73 14.06
CA ARG A 106 7.56 19.57 13.49
C ARG A 106 7.98 20.48 12.32
N GLU A 107 9.25 20.45 11.89
CA GLU A 107 9.75 21.26 10.78
C GLU A 107 10.03 20.36 9.57
N TRP A 108 9.24 20.52 8.52
CA TRP A 108 9.29 19.74 7.29
C TRP A 108 9.83 20.57 6.13
N THR A 109 10.64 19.95 5.29
CA THR A 109 11.16 20.56 4.06
C THR A 109 11.06 19.60 2.90
N VAL A 110 10.87 20.13 1.70
CA VAL A 110 10.94 19.35 0.46
C VAL A 110 12.41 19.17 0.11
N ILE A 111 12.86 17.91 0.17
CA ILE A 111 14.25 17.55 -0.19
C ILE A 111 14.42 17.18 -1.66
N HIS A 112 13.33 16.77 -2.30
CA HIS A 112 13.29 16.51 -3.74
C HIS A 112 11.90 16.80 -4.29
N ALA A 113 11.87 17.53 -5.41
CA ALA A 113 10.64 17.89 -6.11
C ALA A 113 10.73 17.41 -7.58
N ALA A 114 10.16 16.27 -7.86
CA ALA A 114 10.03 15.75 -9.22
C ALA A 114 8.78 16.37 -9.87
N ARG A 115 8.88 17.66 -10.20
CA ARG A 115 7.82 18.40 -10.90
C ARG A 115 7.83 18.04 -12.37
N HIS A 116 6.65 17.98 -12.99
CA HIS A 116 6.49 17.56 -14.39
C HIS A 116 7.05 16.16 -14.66
N LEU A 117 7.05 15.29 -13.64
CA LEU A 117 7.47 13.91 -13.75
C LEU A 117 6.56 13.15 -14.73
N HIS A 118 5.27 13.49 -14.71
CA HIS A 118 4.24 12.91 -15.55
C HIS A 118 3.42 14.01 -16.24
N GLU A 119 2.84 13.67 -17.40
CA GLU A 119 2.00 14.57 -18.20
C GLU A 119 0.56 14.64 -17.69
N SER A 120 0.19 13.75 -16.74
CA SER A 120 -1.13 13.65 -16.15
C SER A 120 -1.03 13.38 -14.65
N SER A 121 -2.18 13.25 -13.98
CA SER A 121 -2.27 12.97 -12.54
C SER A 121 -1.40 11.79 -12.13
N VAL A 122 -0.68 11.95 -11.01
CA VAL A 122 -0.02 10.83 -10.32
C VAL A 122 -0.97 10.33 -9.23
N ASN A 123 -1.45 9.11 -9.40
CA ASN A 123 -2.56 8.55 -8.60
C ASN A 123 -2.07 7.73 -7.40
N GLY A 124 -0.86 7.17 -7.51
CA GLY A 124 -0.30 6.31 -6.47
C GLY A 124 1.20 6.51 -6.28
N VAL A 125 1.69 6.39 -5.05
CA VAL A 125 3.10 6.47 -4.70
C VAL A 125 3.45 5.46 -3.61
N ALA A 126 4.59 4.77 -3.75
CA ALA A 126 5.04 3.80 -2.76
C ALA A 126 6.57 3.76 -2.66
N PHE A 127 7.10 3.73 -1.43
CA PHE A 127 8.51 3.42 -1.19
C PHE A 127 8.78 1.93 -1.34
N ALA A 128 9.93 1.61 -1.92
CA ALA A 128 10.44 0.24 -1.96
C ALA A 128 10.92 -0.23 -0.58
N PRO A 129 11.04 -1.56 -0.38
CA PRO A 129 11.79 -2.12 0.75
C PRO A 129 13.18 -1.50 0.83
N HIS A 130 13.60 -1.18 2.04
CA HIS A 130 14.83 -0.42 2.29
C HIS A 130 16.13 -1.14 1.90
N GLU A 131 16.06 -2.44 1.69
CA GLU A 131 17.17 -3.29 1.25
C GLU A 131 17.58 -2.95 -0.19
N HIS A 132 16.62 -2.55 -1.03
CA HIS A 132 16.89 -2.10 -2.40
C HIS A 132 17.45 -0.66 -2.49
N GLY A 133 17.61 0.03 -1.35
CA GLY A 133 17.99 1.43 -1.31
C GLY A 133 16.79 2.37 -1.24
N LEU A 134 17.02 3.65 -1.47
CA LEU A 134 15.95 4.66 -1.46
C LEU A 134 15.35 4.77 -2.87
N LEU A 135 14.25 4.04 -3.07
CA LEU A 135 13.48 3.98 -4.31
C LEU A 135 12.03 4.37 -4.05
N VAL A 136 11.43 5.09 -4.98
CA VAL A 136 10.02 5.47 -4.95
C VAL A 136 9.39 5.19 -6.29
N ALA A 137 8.32 4.41 -6.33
CA ALA A 137 7.51 4.21 -7.52
C ALA A 137 6.28 5.13 -7.49
N ALA A 138 5.89 5.62 -8.66
CA ALA A 138 4.70 6.45 -8.81
C ALA A 138 3.91 6.07 -10.07
N ALA A 139 2.62 5.84 -9.90
CA ALA A 139 1.68 5.42 -10.93
C ALA A 139 0.89 6.62 -11.47
N SER A 140 0.80 6.76 -12.79
CA SER A 140 0.16 7.94 -13.41
C SER A 140 -0.93 7.58 -14.42
N SER A 141 -1.89 8.50 -14.51
CA SER A 141 -2.92 8.49 -15.54
C SER A 141 -2.38 8.70 -16.98
N ASP A 142 -1.10 9.06 -17.15
CA ASP A 142 -0.46 9.13 -18.47
C ASP A 142 -0.06 7.75 -19.02
N GLY A 143 -0.34 6.68 -18.27
CA GLY A 143 -0.07 5.30 -18.66
C GLY A 143 1.32 4.80 -18.32
N ARG A 144 2.10 5.60 -17.61
CA ARG A 144 3.46 5.26 -17.18
C ARG A 144 3.54 5.11 -15.67
N VAL A 145 4.52 4.34 -15.25
CA VAL A 145 5.00 4.31 -13.87
C VAL A 145 6.43 4.84 -13.87
N SER A 146 6.74 5.76 -12.98
CA SER A 146 8.11 6.22 -12.76
C SER A 146 8.69 5.59 -11.50
N VAL A 147 9.97 5.25 -11.55
CA VAL A 147 10.75 4.83 -10.38
C VAL A 147 11.87 5.83 -10.18
N LEU A 148 11.76 6.60 -9.11
CA LEU A 148 12.78 7.54 -8.64
C LEU A 148 13.79 6.76 -7.80
N GLN A 149 15.07 6.88 -8.13
CA GLN A 149 16.18 6.24 -7.43
C GLN A 149 17.15 7.28 -6.91
N HIS A 150 17.43 7.25 -5.60
CA HIS A 150 18.45 8.11 -5.01
C HIS A 150 19.83 7.44 -5.09
N GLU A 151 20.76 8.13 -5.72
CA GLU A 151 22.18 7.74 -5.78
C GLU A 151 22.94 8.43 -4.65
N ALA A 152 23.20 7.70 -3.57
CA ALA A 152 23.86 8.25 -2.38
C ALA A 152 25.28 8.77 -2.66
N ALA A 153 25.99 8.18 -3.65
CA ALA A 153 27.35 8.58 -3.98
C ALA A 153 27.45 10.02 -4.50
N ASN A 154 26.44 10.46 -5.28
CA ASN A 154 26.41 11.76 -5.94
C ASN A 154 25.36 12.69 -5.35
N ASN A 155 24.51 12.17 -4.44
CA ASN A 155 23.32 12.83 -3.91
C ASN A 155 22.38 13.33 -5.04
N THR A 156 22.18 12.49 -6.04
CA THR A 156 21.33 12.77 -7.21
C THR A 156 20.16 11.79 -7.28
N TRP A 157 19.12 12.20 -8.01
CA TRP A 157 17.96 11.36 -8.27
C TRP A 157 17.93 10.97 -9.75
N GLY A 158 17.95 9.67 -10.01
CA GLY A 158 17.65 9.08 -11.30
C GLY A 158 16.17 8.78 -11.46
N VAL A 159 15.68 8.69 -12.68
CA VAL A 159 14.30 8.32 -13.00
C VAL A 159 14.30 7.23 -14.06
N HIS A 160 13.59 6.15 -13.79
CA HIS A 160 13.27 5.11 -14.74
C HIS A 160 11.77 5.14 -15.02
N TYR A 161 11.39 4.91 -16.28
CA TYR A 161 9.99 4.84 -16.68
C TYR A 161 9.64 3.44 -17.17
N LEU A 162 8.48 2.97 -16.74
CA LEU A 162 7.81 1.77 -17.24
C LEU A 162 6.59 2.23 -18.03
N THR A 163 6.44 1.75 -19.25
CA THR A 163 5.21 1.96 -20.04
C THR A 163 4.27 0.81 -19.75
N ASP A 164 3.20 1.08 -19.04
CA ASP A 164 2.27 0.06 -18.54
C ASP A 164 0.99 0.02 -19.38
N CYS A 165 0.06 0.91 -19.09
CA CYS A 165 -1.29 0.89 -19.63
C CYS A 165 -1.64 2.24 -20.26
N PRO A 166 -1.87 2.34 -21.57
CA PRO A 166 -2.21 3.61 -22.23
C PRO A 166 -3.49 4.29 -21.69
N LEU A 167 -4.36 3.54 -21.01
CA LEU A 167 -5.57 4.07 -20.39
C LEU A 167 -5.34 4.70 -19.02
N GLY A 168 -4.14 4.53 -18.46
CA GLY A 168 -3.73 5.03 -17.14
C GLY A 168 -3.45 3.95 -16.13
N VAL A 169 -2.60 4.29 -15.15
CA VAL A 169 -2.24 3.43 -14.01
C VAL A 169 -2.73 4.09 -12.72
N ASN A 170 -3.45 3.34 -11.90
CA ASN A 170 -4.08 3.86 -10.68
C ASN A 170 -3.23 3.64 -9.43
N ALA A 171 -2.58 2.49 -9.32
CA ALA A 171 -1.84 2.15 -8.10
C ALA A 171 -0.58 1.34 -8.40
N VAL A 172 0.34 1.35 -7.45
CA VAL A 172 1.60 0.60 -7.47
C VAL A 172 1.91 0.07 -6.07
N SER A 173 2.43 -1.16 -6.00
CA SER A 173 2.89 -1.76 -4.74
C SER A 173 4.17 -2.55 -4.97
N TRP A 174 5.11 -2.46 -4.04
CA TRP A 174 6.37 -3.17 -4.10
C TRP A 174 6.25 -4.58 -3.54
N ALA A 175 6.97 -5.53 -4.14
CA ALA A 175 7.24 -6.81 -3.51
C ALA A 175 8.07 -6.57 -2.24
N PRO A 176 7.72 -7.18 -1.10
CA PRO A 176 8.55 -7.12 0.09
C PRO A 176 9.87 -7.87 -0.14
N TRP A 177 10.92 -7.47 0.58
CA TRP A 177 12.19 -8.19 0.56
C TRP A 177 11.99 -9.65 1.04
N GLY A 178 12.61 -10.59 0.36
CA GLY A 178 12.46 -12.03 0.64
C GLY A 178 11.28 -12.70 -0.09
N ALA A 179 10.52 -11.94 -0.89
CA ALA A 179 9.38 -12.46 -1.65
C ALA A 179 9.78 -13.58 -2.62
N PHE A 180 10.94 -13.45 -3.25
CA PHE A 180 11.48 -14.39 -4.24
C PHE A 180 12.88 -14.85 -3.84
N TYR A 181 13.00 -15.30 -2.60
CA TYR A 181 14.29 -15.72 -2.07
C TYR A 181 14.89 -16.87 -2.87
N GLN A 182 16.12 -16.67 -3.32
CA GLN A 182 16.98 -17.69 -3.91
C GLN A 182 18.33 -17.66 -3.18
N ALA A 183 18.83 -18.84 -2.78
CA ALA A 183 20.14 -18.93 -2.14
C ALA A 183 21.23 -18.38 -3.08
N ASP A 184 22.14 -17.60 -2.52
CA ASP A 184 23.30 -17.02 -3.20
C ASP A 184 23.00 -15.98 -4.32
N GLN A 185 21.77 -15.46 -4.41
CA GLN A 185 21.42 -14.40 -5.35
C GLN A 185 20.92 -13.16 -4.61
N VAL A 186 21.28 -11.98 -5.13
CA VAL A 186 20.68 -10.71 -4.69
C VAL A 186 19.30 -10.61 -5.32
N GLU A 187 18.28 -10.44 -4.49
CA GLU A 187 16.91 -10.32 -4.95
C GLU A 187 16.72 -9.04 -5.78
N ALA A 188 16.22 -9.20 -7.00
CA ALA A 188 15.91 -8.07 -7.86
C ALA A 188 14.65 -7.34 -7.37
N PRO A 189 14.62 -6.00 -7.40
CA PRO A 189 13.40 -5.24 -7.09
C PRO A 189 12.25 -5.62 -8.01
N ARG A 190 11.07 -5.84 -7.42
CA ARG A 190 9.84 -6.12 -8.13
C ARG A 190 8.72 -5.24 -7.64
N LEU A 191 7.78 -4.94 -8.51
CA LEU A 191 6.57 -4.21 -8.17
C LEU A 191 5.37 -4.75 -8.96
N VAL A 192 4.18 -4.45 -8.50
CA VAL A 192 2.90 -4.73 -9.16
C VAL A 192 2.18 -3.41 -9.40
N THR A 193 1.52 -3.31 -10.54
CA THR A 193 0.73 -2.13 -10.95
C THR A 193 -0.72 -2.50 -11.18
N ALA A 194 -1.61 -1.53 -11.03
CA ALA A 194 -3.04 -1.66 -11.28
C ALA A 194 -3.46 -0.66 -12.36
N GLY A 195 -3.98 -1.17 -13.49
CA GLY A 195 -4.31 -0.38 -14.67
C GLY A 195 -5.80 -0.14 -14.89
N CYS A 196 -6.10 0.90 -15.67
CA CYS A 196 -7.45 1.19 -16.15
C CYS A 196 -7.92 0.25 -17.28
N ASP A 197 -7.14 -0.74 -17.64
CA ASP A 197 -7.47 -1.82 -18.58
C ASP A 197 -7.90 -3.11 -17.87
N ASN A 198 -8.30 -3.00 -16.59
CA ASN A 198 -8.82 -4.09 -15.77
C ASN A 198 -7.77 -5.14 -15.37
N GLN A 199 -6.48 -4.83 -15.54
CA GLN A 199 -5.39 -5.77 -15.30
C GLN A 199 -4.44 -5.29 -14.21
N ILE A 200 -3.80 -6.26 -13.57
CA ILE A 200 -2.59 -6.04 -12.79
C ILE A 200 -1.40 -6.57 -13.58
N ARG A 201 -0.22 -5.96 -13.40
CA ARG A 201 1.03 -6.38 -14.05
C ARG A 201 2.17 -6.42 -13.06
N PHE A 202 3.04 -7.42 -13.22
CA PHE A 202 4.24 -7.57 -12.42
C PHE A 202 5.45 -7.11 -13.21
N TRP A 203 6.34 -6.41 -12.53
CA TRP A 203 7.54 -5.82 -13.09
C TRP A 203 8.77 -6.21 -12.30
N ILE A 204 9.90 -6.36 -12.98
CA ILE A 204 11.19 -6.71 -12.38
C ILE A 204 12.27 -5.78 -12.93
N TYR A 205 13.24 -5.41 -12.07
CA TYR A 205 14.42 -4.68 -12.48
C TYR A 205 15.57 -5.64 -12.73
N GLN A 206 15.96 -5.79 -13.98
CA GLN A 206 17.05 -6.66 -14.40
C GLN A 206 17.87 -5.97 -15.47
N GLU A 207 19.20 -6.21 -15.50
CA GLU A 207 20.14 -5.69 -16.49
C GLU A 207 20.05 -4.15 -16.69
N GLY A 208 19.76 -3.42 -15.60
CA GLY A 208 19.68 -1.96 -15.63
C GLY A 208 18.37 -1.38 -16.14
N GLN A 209 17.35 -2.20 -16.37
CA GLN A 209 16.05 -1.75 -16.87
C GLN A 209 14.88 -2.47 -16.19
N TRP A 210 13.73 -1.80 -16.23
CA TRP A 210 12.47 -2.39 -15.80
C TRP A 210 11.79 -3.09 -16.96
N THR A 211 11.38 -4.33 -16.76
CA THR A 211 10.63 -5.14 -17.73
C THR A 211 9.47 -5.84 -17.04
N THR A 212 8.47 -6.26 -17.80
CA THR A 212 7.43 -7.15 -17.26
C THR A 212 8.08 -8.43 -16.76
N ASP A 213 7.67 -8.89 -15.58
CA ASP A 213 8.21 -10.11 -14.99
C ASP A 213 7.62 -11.35 -15.68
N SER A 214 8.33 -11.85 -16.69
CA SER A 214 7.93 -13.04 -17.46
C SER A 214 7.97 -14.33 -16.63
N SER A 215 8.57 -14.32 -15.45
CA SER A 215 8.57 -15.46 -14.53
C SER A 215 7.24 -15.64 -13.81
N ILE A 216 6.34 -14.67 -13.87
CA ILE A 216 5.02 -14.68 -13.23
C ILE A 216 3.94 -14.89 -14.29
N VAL A 217 3.13 -15.93 -14.11
CA VAL A 217 1.99 -16.25 -14.97
C VAL A 217 0.70 -16.17 -14.17
N LEU A 218 -0.17 -15.21 -14.53
CA LEU A 218 -1.49 -15.04 -13.93
C LEU A 218 -2.51 -15.97 -14.60
N ASP A 219 -3.24 -16.73 -13.79
CA ASP A 219 -4.39 -17.47 -14.29
C ASP A 219 -5.63 -16.57 -14.24
N VAL A 220 -6.00 -16.02 -15.38
CA VAL A 220 -7.16 -15.10 -15.52
C VAL A 220 -8.36 -15.79 -16.19
N THR A 221 -8.37 -17.11 -16.25
CA THR A 221 -9.39 -17.85 -17.01
C THR A 221 -10.78 -17.80 -16.40
N GLU A 222 -10.87 -17.87 -15.06
CA GLU A 222 -12.15 -17.92 -14.36
C GLU A 222 -12.46 -16.64 -13.57
N VAL A 223 -11.44 -16.01 -12.99
CA VAL A 223 -11.57 -14.83 -12.13
C VAL A 223 -10.69 -13.71 -12.64
N ALA A 224 -11.29 -12.60 -13.03
CA ALA A 224 -10.61 -11.38 -13.45
C ALA A 224 -11.50 -10.16 -13.17
N HIS A 225 -10.88 -8.99 -13.02
CA HIS A 225 -11.62 -7.73 -12.95
C HIS A 225 -12.29 -7.38 -14.29
N LYS A 226 -13.46 -6.75 -14.21
CA LYS A 226 -14.26 -6.37 -15.38
C LYS A 226 -14.27 -4.88 -15.64
N ASP A 227 -13.67 -4.11 -14.73
CA ASP A 227 -13.54 -2.67 -14.81
C ASP A 227 -12.21 -2.25 -14.18
N TRP A 228 -11.92 -0.94 -14.16
CA TRP A 228 -10.67 -0.37 -13.68
C TRP A 228 -10.24 -0.95 -12.34
N VAL A 229 -9.01 -1.40 -12.27
CA VAL A 229 -8.40 -1.78 -11.00
C VAL A 229 -8.01 -0.51 -10.27
N ARG A 230 -8.62 -0.29 -9.11
CA ARG A 230 -8.46 0.96 -8.34
C ARG A 230 -7.22 0.94 -7.46
N ASP A 231 -6.97 -0.21 -6.83
CA ASP A 231 -5.84 -0.35 -5.93
C ASP A 231 -5.25 -1.75 -5.99
N VAL A 232 -3.98 -1.86 -5.62
CA VAL A 232 -3.24 -3.11 -5.54
C VAL A 232 -2.27 -3.06 -4.37
N ALA A 233 -2.23 -4.12 -3.57
CA ALA A 233 -1.35 -4.22 -2.42
C ALA A 233 -0.67 -5.59 -2.38
N TRP A 234 0.66 -5.59 -2.29
CA TRP A 234 1.44 -6.81 -2.06
C TRP A 234 1.43 -7.13 -0.56
N ALA A 235 1.13 -8.37 -0.19
CA ALA A 235 1.13 -8.79 1.20
C ALA A 235 2.57 -8.84 1.77
N PRO A 236 2.79 -8.50 3.04
CA PRO A 236 4.04 -8.78 3.71
C PRO A 236 4.36 -10.27 3.66
N VAL A 237 5.61 -10.64 3.35
CA VAL A 237 6.03 -12.03 3.26
C VAL A 237 6.31 -12.60 4.64
N LEU A 238 5.61 -13.69 4.99
CA LEU A 238 5.85 -14.47 6.19
C LEU A 238 6.76 -15.67 5.91
N LEU A 239 6.66 -16.23 4.71
CA LEU A 239 7.44 -17.37 4.25
C LEU A 239 7.94 -17.11 2.81
N PRO A 240 9.22 -17.36 2.50
CA PRO A 240 9.74 -17.21 1.15
C PRO A 240 8.89 -17.98 0.11
N ASN A 241 8.71 -17.39 -1.06
CA ASN A 241 7.95 -17.99 -2.17
C ASN A 241 6.47 -18.30 -1.85
N HIS A 242 5.89 -17.64 -0.84
CA HIS A 242 4.47 -17.68 -0.53
C HIS A 242 3.90 -16.26 -0.64
N ASN A 243 3.83 -15.77 -1.85
CA ASN A 243 3.41 -14.43 -2.14
C ASN A 243 1.90 -14.32 -2.33
N MET A 244 1.34 -13.20 -1.86
CA MET A 244 -0.04 -12.81 -2.12
C MET A 244 -0.10 -11.35 -2.54
N VAL A 245 -0.99 -11.06 -3.47
CA VAL A 245 -1.34 -9.70 -3.89
C VAL A 245 -2.85 -9.56 -3.81
N ALA A 246 -3.34 -8.48 -3.21
CA ALA A 246 -4.75 -8.12 -3.28
C ALA A 246 -4.94 -7.03 -4.31
N SER A 247 -6.02 -7.09 -5.08
CA SER A 247 -6.45 -6.04 -5.99
C SER A 247 -7.94 -5.77 -5.85
N CYS A 248 -8.34 -4.53 -6.05
CA CYS A 248 -9.75 -4.13 -6.01
C CYS A 248 -10.13 -3.28 -7.22
N SER A 249 -11.42 -3.29 -7.58
CA SER A 249 -11.89 -2.72 -8.82
C SER A 249 -13.16 -1.89 -8.66
N GLU A 250 -13.36 -1.01 -9.64
CA GLU A 250 -14.60 -0.28 -9.88
C GLU A 250 -15.79 -1.21 -10.05
N ASP A 251 -15.55 -2.44 -10.55
CA ASP A 251 -16.61 -3.45 -10.68
C ASP A 251 -17.11 -4.00 -9.33
N GLY A 252 -16.56 -3.55 -8.19
CA GLY A 252 -16.90 -4.01 -6.84
C GLY A 252 -16.21 -5.30 -6.43
N SER A 253 -15.37 -5.92 -7.25
CA SER A 253 -14.67 -7.15 -6.88
C SER A 253 -13.36 -6.88 -6.15
N VAL A 254 -13.05 -7.77 -5.19
CA VAL A 254 -11.72 -7.87 -4.57
C VAL A 254 -11.18 -9.26 -4.86
N ILE A 255 -9.99 -9.31 -5.44
CA ILE A 255 -9.33 -10.56 -5.83
C ILE A 255 -8.00 -10.68 -5.06
N VAL A 256 -7.77 -11.84 -4.48
CA VAL A 256 -6.48 -12.21 -3.88
C VAL A 256 -5.78 -13.18 -4.84
N TRP A 257 -4.62 -12.76 -5.30
CA TRP A 257 -3.73 -13.53 -6.17
C TRP A 257 -2.70 -14.23 -5.30
N THR A 258 -2.64 -15.56 -5.35
CA THR A 258 -1.73 -16.36 -4.53
C THR A 258 -0.75 -17.10 -5.42
N GLN A 259 0.53 -16.98 -5.10
CA GLN A 259 1.59 -17.76 -5.75
C GLN A 259 1.40 -19.24 -5.43
N VAL A 260 1.36 -20.05 -6.47
CA VAL A 260 1.34 -21.52 -6.32
C VAL A 260 2.80 -22.00 -6.18
N PRO A 261 3.14 -22.70 -5.10
CA PRO A 261 4.46 -23.31 -4.98
C PRO A 261 4.73 -24.20 -6.19
N PRO A 262 5.96 -24.24 -6.72
CA PRO A 262 6.30 -25.19 -7.77
C PRO A 262 6.00 -26.61 -7.28
N ALA A 263 5.28 -27.37 -8.09
CA ALA A 263 5.02 -28.78 -7.78
C ALA A 263 6.37 -29.48 -7.63
N ASN A 264 6.59 -30.18 -6.52
CA ASN A 264 7.72 -31.08 -6.38
C ASN A 264 7.54 -32.21 -7.42
N VAL A 265 8.13 -32.03 -8.59
CA VAL A 265 8.21 -33.07 -9.58
C VAL A 265 9.29 -34.03 -9.08
N ASP A 266 8.85 -35.17 -8.57
CA ASP A 266 9.75 -36.24 -8.12
C ASP A 266 10.78 -36.58 -9.22
N GLY A 267 12.02 -36.17 -8.99
CA GLY A 267 13.19 -36.89 -9.51
C GLY A 267 13.78 -36.47 -10.85
N ASP A 268 13.39 -35.38 -11.50
CA ASP A 268 14.05 -34.91 -12.73
C ASP A 268 14.69 -33.51 -12.54
N GLU A 269 16.00 -33.50 -12.27
CA GLU A 269 16.79 -32.28 -12.03
C GLU A 269 16.91 -31.36 -13.27
N ASN A 270 16.27 -31.69 -14.40
CA ASN A 270 16.45 -31.01 -15.68
C ASN A 270 15.23 -30.23 -16.21
N THR A 271 14.11 -30.18 -15.50
CA THR A 271 12.96 -29.34 -15.85
C THR A 271 12.69 -28.31 -14.76
N GLN A 272 13.60 -27.36 -14.58
CA GLN A 272 13.28 -26.10 -13.94
C GLN A 272 12.41 -25.29 -14.91
N GLU A 273 11.09 -25.52 -14.89
CA GLU A 273 10.16 -24.50 -15.33
C GLU A 273 10.24 -23.36 -14.33
N SER A 274 10.94 -22.31 -14.74
CA SER A 274 11.22 -21.13 -13.91
C SER A 274 10.01 -20.21 -13.76
N PHE A 275 8.79 -20.69 -14.05
CA PHE A 275 7.57 -19.90 -14.00
C PHE A 275 6.83 -20.10 -12.68
N SER A 276 6.46 -19.00 -12.08
CA SER A 276 5.62 -18.96 -10.89
C SER A 276 4.17 -18.75 -11.31
N GLN A 277 3.33 -19.76 -11.18
CA GLN A 277 1.91 -19.64 -11.45
C GLN A 277 1.20 -18.93 -10.29
N TRP A 278 0.32 -17.98 -10.61
CA TRP A 278 -0.49 -17.27 -9.64
C TRP A 278 -1.96 -17.51 -9.89
N LYS A 279 -2.67 -17.93 -8.84
CA LYS A 279 -4.10 -18.21 -8.89
C LYS A 279 -4.92 -17.11 -8.23
N PRO A 280 -5.96 -16.62 -8.91
CA PRO A 280 -6.89 -15.68 -8.34
C PRO A 280 -7.91 -16.39 -7.45
N THR A 281 -8.25 -15.75 -6.34
CA THR A 281 -9.39 -16.11 -5.50
C THR A 281 -10.27 -14.88 -5.36
N LEU A 282 -11.54 -14.95 -5.80
CA LEU A 282 -12.48 -13.89 -5.54
C LEU A 282 -12.77 -13.85 -4.04
N LEU A 283 -12.30 -12.80 -3.36
CA LEU A 283 -12.57 -12.61 -1.94
C LEU A 283 -14.03 -12.28 -1.72
N HIS A 284 -14.51 -11.24 -2.39
CA HIS A 284 -15.89 -10.76 -2.28
C HIS A 284 -16.26 -9.89 -3.49
N LYS A 285 -17.56 -9.76 -3.71
CA LYS A 285 -18.18 -8.86 -4.69
C LYS A 285 -19.11 -7.90 -3.96
N PHE A 286 -18.69 -6.65 -3.84
CA PHE A 286 -19.46 -5.58 -3.23
C PHE A 286 -20.47 -5.00 -4.25
N ASP A 287 -21.54 -4.38 -3.74
CA ASP A 287 -22.54 -3.70 -4.57
C ASP A 287 -22.06 -2.31 -5.05
N ALA A 288 -20.92 -1.83 -4.51
CA ALA A 288 -20.32 -0.54 -4.82
C ALA A 288 -18.85 -0.70 -5.24
N PRO A 289 -18.26 0.30 -5.92
CA PRO A 289 -16.82 0.31 -6.22
C PRO A 289 -15.96 0.11 -4.98
N VAL A 290 -14.87 -0.62 -5.12
CA VAL A 290 -13.87 -0.78 -4.05
C VAL A 290 -12.70 0.13 -4.34
N TRP A 291 -12.37 0.98 -3.37
CA TRP A 291 -11.40 2.06 -3.53
C TRP A 291 -9.99 1.68 -3.06
N ARG A 292 -9.89 0.95 -1.94
CA ARG A 292 -8.61 0.64 -1.31
C ARG A 292 -8.58 -0.76 -0.72
N VAL A 293 -7.40 -1.37 -0.78
CA VAL A 293 -7.05 -2.61 -0.09
C VAL A 293 -5.76 -2.41 0.69
N SER A 294 -5.70 -2.90 1.92
CA SER A 294 -4.52 -2.76 2.77
C SER A 294 -4.31 -4.01 3.62
N TRP A 295 -3.09 -4.53 3.60
CA TRP A 295 -2.71 -5.67 4.42
C TRP A 295 -2.30 -5.23 5.83
N SER A 296 -2.61 -6.06 6.82
CA SER A 296 -1.96 -5.94 8.13
C SER A 296 -0.46 -6.22 8.00
N VAL A 297 0.33 -5.71 8.93
CA VAL A 297 1.80 -5.92 8.99
C VAL A 297 2.17 -7.41 8.99
N THR A 298 1.31 -8.26 9.52
CA THR A 298 1.50 -9.72 9.55
C THR A 298 0.96 -10.44 8.32
N GLY A 299 0.36 -9.74 7.34
CA GLY A 299 -0.21 -10.35 6.14
C GLY A 299 -1.43 -11.28 6.36
N HIS A 300 -1.94 -11.37 7.60
CA HIS A 300 -3.07 -12.26 7.92
C HIS A 300 -4.44 -11.63 7.76
N PHE A 301 -4.50 -10.29 7.75
CA PHE A 301 -5.73 -9.55 7.60
C PHE A 301 -5.64 -8.62 6.39
N LEU A 302 -6.75 -8.50 5.70
CA LEU A 302 -6.94 -7.55 4.60
C LEU A 302 -8.08 -6.61 4.96
N ALA A 303 -7.79 -5.31 5.01
CA ALA A 303 -8.79 -4.26 5.10
C ALA A 303 -9.23 -3.86 3.69
N VAL A 304 -10.53 -3.69 3.50
CA VAL A 304 -11.14 -3.34 2.22
C VAL A 304 -12.09 -2.17 2.45
N SER A 305 -11.90 -1.09 1.70
CA SER A 305 -12.78 0.08 1.69
C SER A 305 -13.65 0.07 0.44
N ALA A 306 -14.96 -0.07 0.61
CA ALA A 306 -15.94 -0.12 -0.47
C ALA A 306 -17.04 0.91 -0.27
N GLY A 307 -17.56 1.47 -1.37
CA GLY A 307 -18.60 2.49 -1.33
C GLY A 307 -18.17 3.76 -0.63
N ASP A 308 -19.09 4.41 0.07
CA ASP A 308 -18.88 5.74 0.65
C ASP A 308 -18.49 5.71 2.14
N SER A 309 -18.57 4.56 2.83
CA SER A 309 -18.40 4.56 4.28
C SER A 309 -17.99 3.24 4.93
N ASP A 310 -17.97 2.12 4.23
CA ASP A 310 -17.77 0.82 4.85
C ASP A 310 -16.33 0.32 4.70
N VAL A 311 -15.67 0.09 5.83
CA VAL A 311 -14.40 -0.62 5.87
C VAL A 311 -14.62 -2.00 6.47
N THR A 312 -14.35 -3.03 5.69
CA THR A 312 -14.46 -4.43 6.10
C THR A 312 -13.10 -5.04 6.34
N LEU A 313 -13.00 -5.90 7.34
CA LEU A 313 -11.77 -6.63 7.67
C LEU A 313 -11.95 -8.12 7.37
N TRP A 314 -11.03 -8.68 6.60
CA TRP A 314 -11.05 -10.06 6.13
C TRP A 314 -9.85 -10.83 6.66
N LYS A 315 -10.04 -12.14 6.88
CA LYS A 315 -9.00 -13.06 7.35
C LYS A 315 -9.05 -14.37 6.58
N ALA A 316 -7.88 -14.88 6.19
CA ALA A 316 -7.75 -16.23 5.66
C ALA A 316 -7.85 -17.27 6.78
N GLY A 317 -8.68 -18.29 6.58
CA GLY A 317 -8.72 -19.48 7.41
C GLY A 317 -7.55 -20.43 7.11
N LEU A 318 -7.38 -21.45 7.94
CA LEU A 318 -6.37 -22.50 7.74
C LEU A 318 -6.63 -23.35 6.48
N ASP A 319 -7.85 -23.36 6.01
CA ASP A 319 -8.31 -24.00 4.78
C ASP A 319 -8.11 -23.14 3.53
N GLY A 320 -7.57 -21.92 3.69
CA GLY A 320 -7.40 -20.93 2.62
C GLY A 320 -8.68 -20.18 2.26
N ALA A 321 -9.82 -20.45 2.91
CA ALA A 321 -11.04 -19.68 2.70
C ALA A 321 -10.98 -18.35 3.43
N TRP A 322 -11.48 -17.30 2.77
CA TRP A 322 -11.54 -15.96 3.36
C TRP A 322 -12.88 -15.72 4.05
N SER A 323 -12.84 -15.14 5.23
CA SER A 323 -14.03 -14.76 6.00
C SER A 323 -13.94 -13.33 6.47
N GLN A 324 -15.08 -12.64 6.45
CA GLN A 324 -15.20 -11.31 7.03
C GLN A 324 -15.20 -11.41 8.55
N VAL A 325 -14.33 -10.65 9.19
CA VAL A 325 -14.15 -10.65 10.67
C VAL A 325 -14.92 -9.51 11.31
N SER A 326 -14.90 -8.34 10.71
CA SER A 326 -15.58 -7.15 11.23
C SER A 326 -15.90 -6.15 10.13
N THR A 327 -16.82 -5.23 10.45
CA THR A 327 -17.11 -4.03 9.67
C THR A 327 -16.92 -2.83 10.58
N VAL A 328 -16.28 -1.78 10.09
CA VAL A 328 -16.19 -0.49 10.78
C VAL A 328 -17.13 0.47 10.08
N ASP A 329 -18.27 0.78 10.72
CA ASP A 329 -19.25 1.72 10.20
C ASP A 329 -18.85 3.14 10.54
N ALA A 330 -18.70 4.00 9.54
CA ALA A 330 -18.41 5.42 9.75
C ALA A 330 -19.60 6.20 10.36
N GLN A 331 -20.83 5.63 10.35
CA GLN A 331 -22.06 6.32 10.74
C GLN A 331 -22.52 6.13 12.21
N SER A 332 -21.82 5.33 13.02
CA SER A 332 -22.32 4.98 14.38
C SER A 332 -22.15 6.08 15.44
N THR A 333 -21.74 7.31 15.09
CA THR A 333 -21.45 8.38 16.07
C THR A 333 -22.41 9.56 16.09
N SER A 334 -23.55 9.54 15.40
CA SER A 334 -24.53 10.65 15.45
C SER A 334 -25.63 10.52 16.52
N GLN A 335 -25.53 9.56 17.45
CA GLN A 335 -26.48 9.44 18.59
C GLN A 335 -25.72 9.39 19.93
N GLY A 336 -25.27 10.54 20.38
CA GLY A 336 -24.65 10.70 21.69
C GLY A 336 -24.38 12.15 22.03
N GLN A 337 -25.44 12.96 22.04
CA GLN A 337 -25.48 14.23 22.77
C GLN A 337 -26.51 14.15 23.89
#